data_7459b7a9c83b9b58753de89dfaee7eb6
#
_entry.id   7459b7a9c83b9b58753de89dfaee7eb6
#
_cell.length_a   1.000
_cell.length_b   1.000
_cell.length_c   1.000
_cell.angle_alpha   90.00
_cell.angle_beta   90.00
_cell.angle_gamma   90.00
#
_symmetry.space_group_name_H-M   'P 1'
#
loop_
_entity.id
_entity.type
_entity.pdbx_description
1 polymer ?
#
loop_
_entity_poly.entity_id
_entity_poly.type
_entity_poly.pdbx_seq_one_letter_code
_entity_poly.pdbx_strand_id
1 'polypeptide(L)'
;MVASMDVPAKGGFSFDLCPRNGMLEKKGLKVPGFRKTGTTIVGLVFADGVVLGADTRATEGPIVADKNCEKIHYMAPNIYCCGAGTAADTEAVTDIKVMLALPLFSVELIVLDHIYTRFIHMVPQTLPFATMGSGSLAAMSVFESKYKEGLTREEGIQLVSEAICAGIFNDLGSGSNVDVCVITKGKTEYLRNHQLPNPTTYVSSKGYNFVQGQTEVLSTKITSLKMKGEVTIGDAMEE
;
A
#
# COMPACT_ATOMS: atom_id res chain seq x y z
N MET A 1 -7.30 -6.51 31.13
CA MET A 1 -8.68 -6.76 30.70
C MET A 1 -8.91 -5.97 29.43
N VAL A 2 -8.83 -6.63 28.29
CA VAL A 2 -9.23 -6.05 27.02
C VAL A 2 -10.76 -6.12 27.02
N ALA A 3 -11.43 -4.98 27.02
CA ALA A 3 -12.87 -4.92 26.87
C ALA A 3 -13.20 -5.48 25.49
N SER A 4 -13.96 -6.56 25.44
CA SER A 4 -14.57 -7.05 24.20
C SER A 4 -15.43 -5.91 23.66
N MET A 5 -15.12 -5.44 22.45
CA MET A 5 -16.05 -4.58 21.73
C MET A 5 -17.31 -5.41 21.46
N ASP A 6 -18.40 -5.08 22.12
CA ASP A 6 -19.70 -5.64 21.80
C ASP A 6 -20.07 -5.16 20.39
N VAL A 7 -19.98 -6.07 19.43
CA VAL A 7 -20.48 -5.84 18.08
C VAL A 7 -21.98 -5.62 18.17
N PRO A 8 -22.53 -4.52 17.64
CA PRO A 8 -23.96 -4.26 17.72
C PRO A 8 -24.75 -5.38 17.03
N ALA A 9 -25.72 -5.96 17.73
CA ALA A 9 -26.50 -7.12 17.30
C ALA A 9 -27.31 -6.92 15.98
N LYS A 10 -27.31 -5.70 15.41
CA LYS A 10 -28.11 -5.34 14.23
C LYS A 10 -27.27 -4.80 13.05
N GLY A 11 -25.94 -4.87 13.09
CA GLY A 11 -25.08 -4.28 12.09
C GLY A 11 -25.16 -2.74 12.03
N GLY A 12 -24.21 -2.12 11.37
CA GLY A 12 -24.11 -0.66 11.22
C GLY A 12 -23.03 -0.04 12.10
N PHE A 13 -22.91 1.30 12.02
CA PHE A 13 -21.95 2.05 12.83
C PHE A 13 -22.49 2.27 14.25
N SER A 14 -21.63 2.04 15.25
CA SER A 14 -21.90 2.46 16.63
C SER A 14 -21.29 3.84 16.89
N PHE A 15 -22.10 4.77 17.39
CA PHE A 15 -21.67 6.11 17.78
C PHE A 15 -21.52 6.26 19.30
N ASP A 16 -21.55 5.18 20.06
CA ASP A 16 -21.53 5.20 21.53
C ASP A 16 -20.25 5.82 22.10
N LEU A 17 -19.14 5.74 21.34
CA LEU A 17 -17.88 6.35 21.72
C LEU A 17 -17.86 7.88 21.53
N CYS A 18 -18.72 8.43 20.68
CA CYS A 18 -18.75 9.88 20.43
C CYS A 18 -19.10 10.70 21.67
N PRO A 19 -20.18 10.36 22.43
CA PRO A 19 -20.50 11.03 23.69
C PRO A 19 -19.38 10.92 24.72
N ARG A 20 -18.74 9.73 24.82
CA ARG A 20 -17.60 9.50 25.71
C ARG A 20 -16.43 10.38 25.35
N ASN A 21 -16.04 10.41 24.06
CA ASN A 21 -14.93 11.21 23.58
C ASN A 21 -15.17 12.72 23.80
N GLY A 22 -16.39 13.20 23.50
CA GLY A 22 -16.79 14.59 23.77
C GLY A 22 -16.76 14.95 25.25
N MET A 23 -17.09 14.02 26.15
CA MET A 23 -16.97 14.23 27.59
C MET A 23 -15.50 14.30 28.03
N LEU A 24 -14.64 13.44 27.49
CA LEU A 24 -13.20 13.42 27.78
C LEU A 24 -12.54 14.73 27.32
N GLU A 25 -12.89 15.19 26.12
CA GLU A 25 -12.39 16.47 25.58
C GLU A 25 -12.79 17.66 26.45
N LYS A 26 -14.05 17.73 26.89
CA LYS A 26 -14.52 18.75 27.86
C LYS A 26 -13.76 18.72 29.18
N LYS A 27 -13.21 17.58 29.58
CA LYS A 27 -12.36 17.42 30.77
C LYS A 27 -10.88 17.72 30.49
N GLY A 28 -10.54 18.21 29.28
CA GLY A 28 -9.17 18.57 28.90
C GLY A 28 -8.29 17.39 28.48
N LEU A 29 -8.86 16.21 28.29
CA LEU A 29 -8.14 15.06 27.76
C LEU A 29 -8.15 15.14 26.24
N LYS A 30 -6.94 15.11 25.64
CA LYS A 30 -6.79 15.14 24.20
C LYS A 30 -7.20 13.77 23.60
N VAL A 31 -8.20 13.77 22.74
CA VAL A 31 -8.55 12.57 21.98
C VAL A 31 -7.42 12.29 20.99
N PRO A 32 -6.94 11.02 20.86
CA PRO A 32 -5.94 10.67 19.86
C PRO A 32 -6.41 11.08 18.46
N GLY A 33 -5.57 11.77 17.71
CA GLY A 33 -5.84 12.11 16.31
C GLY A 33 -5.76 10.88 15.41
N PHE A 34 -6.44 10.92 14.27
CA PHE A 34 -6.30 9.90 13.24
C PHE A 34 -4.87 9.89 12.67
N ARG A 35 -4.42 8.72 12.24
CA ARG A 35 -3.13 8.54 11.58
C ARG A 35 -3.36 7.97 10.18
N LYS A 36 -2.84 8.66 9.18
CA LYS A 36 -2.82 8.18 7.81
C LYS A 36 -1.52 7.43 7.56
N THR A 37 -1.61 6.30 6.89
CA THR A 37 -0.45 5.54 6.40
C THR A 37 -0.34 5.72 4.89
N GLY A 38 0.90 5.72 4.37
CA GLY A 38 1.13 5.67 2.94
C GLY A 38 0.66 4.34 2.35
N THR A 39 0.18 4.36 1.12
CA THR A 39 -0.38 3.17 0.48
C THR A 39 -0.36 3.32 -1.04
N THR A 40 -0.08 2.22 -1.72
CA THR A 40 -0.38 2.03 -3.16
C THR A 40 -1.26 0.80 -3.29
N ILE A 41 -2.49 0.98 -3.73
CA ILE A 41 -3.41 -0.10 -4.06
C ILE A 41 -3.94 0.06 -5.47
N VAL A 42 -4.10 -1.07 -6.15
CA VAL A 42 -4.55 -1.11 -7.55
C VAL A 42 -5.53 -2.25 -7.77
N GLY A 43 -6.36 -2.09 -8.78
CA GLY A 43 -7.22 -3.14 -9.32
C GLY A 43 -7.21 -3.10 -10.83
N LEU A 44 -7.25 -4.27 -11.46
CA LEU A 44 -7.20 -4.47 -12.90
C LEU A 44 -8.19 -5.56 -13.32
N VAL A 45 -8.94 -5.30 -14.38
CA VAL A 45 -9.79 -6.30 -15.02
C VAL A 45 -8.98 -7.00 -16.13
N PHE A 46 -8.99 -8.33 -16.14
CA PHE A 46 -8.43 -9.16 -17.19
C PHE A 46 -9.53 -10.06 -17.79
N ALA A 47 -9.21 -10.87 -18.77
CA ALA A 47 -10.21 -11.64 -19.55
C ALA A 47 -11.19 -12.49 -18.70
N ASP A 48 -10.69 -13.12 -17.63
CA ASP A 48 -11.46 -14.09 -16.84
C ASP A 48 -11.77 -13.61 -15.39
N GLY A 49 -11.45 -12.37 -15.04
CA GLY A 49 -11.65 -11.89 -13.68
C GLY A 49 -10.97 -10.57 -13.36
N VAL A 50 -10.58 -10.43 -12.10
CA VAL A 50 -9.96 -9.21 -11.57
C VAL A 50 -8.70 -9.57 -10.78
N VAL A 51 -7.67 -8.73 -10.92
CA VAL A 51 -6.45 -8.78 -10.10
C VAL A 51 -6.40 -7.53 -9.23
N LEU A 52 -6.23 -7.74 -7.93
CA LEU A 52 -5.93 -6.68 -6.97
C LEU A 52 -4.45 -6.72 -6.59
N GLY A 53 -3.89 -5.56 -6.34
CA GLY A 53 -2.52 -5.44 -5.83
C GLY A 53 -2.43 -4.40 -4.74
N ALA A 54 -1.49 -4.62 -3.81
CA ALA A 54 -1.18 -3.68 -2.73
C ALA A 54 0.30 -3.74 -2.35
N ASP A 55 0.85 -2.63 -1.89
CA ASP A 55 2.10 -2.63 -1.16
C ASP A 55 1.89 -3.08 0.30
N THR A 56 2.97 -3.39 1.01
CA THR A 56 2.88 -3.94 2.37
C THR A 56 3.45 -3.03 3.46
N ARG A 57 3.80 -1.78 3.15
CA ARG A 57 4.33 -0.85 4.14
C ARG A 57 3.22 -0.13 4.90
N ALA A 58 3.26 -0.15 6.24
CA ALA A 58 2.51 0.77 7.09
C ALA A 58 3.46 1.78 7.73
N THR A 59 3.14 3.07 7.62
CA THR A 59 3.95 4.17 8.17
C THR A 59 3.25 4.84 9.34
N GLU A 60 4.04 5.32 10.30
CA GLU A 60 3.61 6.19 11.38
C GLU A 60 4.45 7.47 11.34
N GLY A 61 3.98 8.48 10.61
CA GLY A 61 4.79 9.66 10.30
C GLY A 61 6.07 9.27 9.54
N PRO A 62 7.26 9.61 10.05
CA PRO A 62 8.53 9.29 9.38
C PRO A 62 9.03 7.87 9.63
N ILE A 63 8.32 7.06 10.41
CA ILE A 63 8.74 5.73 10.83
C ILE A 63 7.95 4.68 10.04
N VAL A 64 8.64 3.63 9.59
CA VAL A 64 7.98 2.41 9.07
C VAL A 64 7.59 1.54 10.27
N ALA A 65 6.31 1.52 10.59
CA ALA A 65 5.75 0.79 11.72
C ALA A 65 5.64 -0.71 11.42
N ASP A 66 5.24 -1.05 10.20
CA ASP A 66 5.16 -2.44 9.72
C ASP A 66 5.63 -2.54 8.27
N LYS A 67 6.41 -3.58 7.97
CA LYS A 67 6.92 -3.88 6.63
C LYS A 67 6.11 -4.93 5.89
N ASN A 68 5.20 -5.61 6.56
CA ASN A 68 4.41 -6.71 6.00
C ASN A 68 2.93 -6.60 6.35
N CYS A 69 2.43 -5.38 6.43
CA CYS A 69 1.03 -5.07 6.67
C CYS A 69 0.14 -5.61 5.55
N GLU A 70 -0.97 -6.19 5.92
CA GLU A 70 -1.97 -6.69 4.99
C GLU A 70 -2.96 -5.57 4.64
N LYS A 71 -3.09 -5.25 3.34
CA LYS A 71 -3.98 -4.18 2.84
C LYS A 71 -5.09 -4.70 1.93
N ILE A 72 -5.08 -6.00 1.63
CA ILE A 72 -6.12 -6.69 0.88
C ILE A 72 -6.92 -7.54 1.85
N HIS A 73 -8.13 -7.13 2.16
CA HIS A 73 -8.98 -7.73 3.19
C HIS A 73 -10.03 -8.63 2.56
N TYR A 74 -10.20 -9.84 3.12
CA TYR A 74 -11.26 -10.76 2.76
C TYR A 74 -12.60 -10.26 3.26
N MET A 75 -13.63 -10.32 2.44
CA MET A 75 -14.98 -9.96 2.80
C MET A 75 -15.98 -11.10 2.55
N ALA A 76 -15.85 -11.77 1.41
CA ALA A 76 -16.65 -12.91 1.02
C ALA A 76 -15.85 -13.80 0.06
N PRO A 77 -16.26 -15.03 -0.25
CA PRO A 77 -15.50 -15.96 -1.09
C PRO A 77 -15.04 -15.39 -2.44
N ASN A 78 -15.74 -14.41 -2.97
CA ASN A 78 -15.46 -13.75 -4.25
C ASN A 78 -15.38 -12.22 -4.14
N ILE A 79 -15.25 -11.68 -2.92
CA ILE A 79 -15.20 -10.24 -2.67
C ILE A 79 -14.01 -9.95 -1.77
N TYR A 80 -13.11 -9.09 -2.26
CA TYR A 80 -11.98 -8.57 -1.51
C TYR A 80 -11.97 -7.05 -1.59
N CYS A 81 -11.47 -6.43 -0.54
CA CYS A 81 -11.36 -4.99 -0.41
C CYS A 81 -9.91 -4.59 -0.23
N CYS A 82 -9.45 -3.60 -0.98
CA CYS A 82 -8.16 -2.96 -0.71
C CYS A 82 -8.39 -1.63 0.01
N GLY A 83 -7.69 -1.43 1.12
CA GLY A 83 -7.83 -0.24 1.94
C GLY A 83 -6.67 0.74 1.82
N ALA A 84 -7.00 2.04 1.72
CA ALA A 84 -6.03 3.13 1.80
C ALA A 84 -6.57 4.23 2.73
N GLY A 85 -5.68 4.94 3.40
CA GLY A 85 -6.04 6.05 4.30
C GLY A 85 -5.87 5.70 5.78
N THR A 86 -6.94 5.81 6.57
CA THR A 86 -6.91 5.47 8.00
C THR A 86 -7.12 3.97 8.18
N ALA A 87 -6.09 3.26 8.67
CA ALA A 87 -6.14 1.80 8.81
C ALA A 87 -7.31 1.30 9.69
N ALA A 88 -7.57 1.95 10.82
CA ALA A 88 -8.67 1.59 11.72
C ALA A 88 -10.05 1.73 11.06
N ASP A 89 -10.23 2.73 10.19
CA ASP A 89 -11.49 2.92 9.47
C ASP A 89 -11.66 1.83 8.40
N THR A 90 -10.57 1.44 7.74
CA THR A 90 -10.60 0.34 6.77
C THR A 90 -11.00 -0.97 7.43
N GLU A 91 -10.40 -1.30 8.57
CA GLU A 91 -10.73 -2.48 9.37
C GLU A 91 -12.20 -2.46 9.81
N ALA A 92 -12.65 -1.34 10.38
CA ALA A 92 -14.06 -1.19 10.81
C ALA A 92 -15.04 -1.36 9.65
N VAL A 93 -14.75 -0.85 8.47
CA VAL A 93 -15.62 -1.01 7.30
C VAL A 93 -15.61 -2.45 6.78
N THR A 94 -14.48 -3.12 6.79
CA THR A 94 -14.39 -4.53 6.37
C THR A 94 -15.15 -5.45 7.32
N ASP A 95 -15.09 -5.22 8.62
CA ASP A 95 -15.82 -5.98 9.63
C ASP A 95 -17.36 -5.81 9.51
N ILE A 96 -17.82 -4.59 9.24
CA ILE A 96 -19.26 -4.30 9.09
C ILE A 96 -19.85 -4.97 7.83
N LYS A 97 -19.07 -5.15 6.79
CA LYS A 97 -19.53 -5.62 5.47
C LYS A 97 -19.89 -7.10 5.39
N VAL A 98 -19.42 -7.91 6.30
CA VAL A 98 -19.88 -9.31 6.42
C VAL A 98 -21.40 -9.40 6.58
N MET A 99 -22.05 -8.30 6.98
CA MET A 99 -23.50 -8.25 7.19
C MET A 99 -24.31 -7.72 6.01
N LEU A 100 -23.70 -7.01 5.07
CA LEU A 100 -24.38 -6.56 3.85
C LEU A 100 -24.02 -7.53 2.73
N ALA A 101 -24.74 -8.65 2.66
CA ALA A 101 -24.69 -9.56 1.52
C ALA A 101 -25.12 -8.81 0.26
N LEU A 102 -24.17 -8.10 -0.37
CA LEU A 102 -24.37 -7.57 -1.71
C LEU A 102 -24.31 -8.75 -2.69
N PRO A 103 -25.37 -8.98 -3.45
CA PRO A 103 -25.36 -10.00 -4.48
C PRO A 103 -24.44 -9.55 -5.60
N LEU A 104 -23.56 -10.45 -6.04
CA LEU A 104 -22.83 -10.42 -7.30
C LEU A 104 -21.45 -9.71 -7.30
N PHE A 105 -20.44 -10.50 -7.65
CA PHE A 105 -19.15 -10.15 -8.27
C PHE A 105 -18.81 -8.64 -8.24
N SER A 106 -18.49 -8.08 -7.11
CA SER A 106 -17.96 -6.74 -7.03
C SER A 106 -16.60 -6.78 -6.35
N VAL A 107 -15.61 -6.17 -7.00
CA VAL A 107 -14.34 -5.83 -6.38
C VAL A 107 -14.44 -4.37 -5.99
N GLU A 108 -14.26 -4.10 -4.72
CA GLU A 108 -14.34 -2.73 -4.19
C GLU A 108 -12.94 -2.25 -3.81
N LEU A 109 -12.49 -1.18 -4.43
CA LEU A 109 -11.40 -0.36 -3.92
C LEU A 109 -12.01 0.69 -2.99
N ILE A 110 -11.64 0.64 -1.71
CA ILE A 110 -12.14 1.59 -0.72
C ILE A 110 -11.00 2.49 -0.29
N VAL A 111 -11.18 3.79 -0.49
CA VAL A 111 -10.35 4.81 0.17
C VAL A 111 -11.18 5.48 1.24
N LEU A 112 -10.70 5.33 2.45
CA LEU A 112 -11.23 6.03 3.60
C LEU A 112 -10.39 7.29 3.86
N ASP A 113 -10.79 8.38 3.25
CA ASP A 113 -10.30 9.69 3.64
C ASP A 113 -11.22 10.25 4.73
N HIS A 114 -10.67 11.00 5.68
CA HIS A 114 -11.31 11.48 6.91
C HIS A 114 -12.67 12.20 6.72
N ILE A 115 -13.03 12.56 5.51
CA ILE A 115 -14.27 13.31 5.21
C ILE A 115 -15.15 12.59 4.18
N TYR A 116 -14.61 11.70 3.34
CA TYR A 116 -15.35 11.04 2.26
C TYR A 116 -14.90 9.60 2.07
N THR A 117 -15.82 8.67 2.29
CA THR A 117 -15.67 7.30 1.85
C THR A 117 -15.95 7.27 0.35
N ARG A 118 -14.93 7.07 -0.47
CA ARG A 118 -15.10 6.83 -1.90
C ARG A 118 -15.11 5.34 -2.14
N PHE A 119 -16.25 4.80 -2.54
CA PHE A 119 -16.38 3.46 -3.04
C PHE A 119 -16.21 3.50 -4.56
N ILE A 120 -15.19 2.84 -5.07
CA ILE A 120 -15.10 2.58 -6.50
C ILE A 120 -15.46 1.11 -6.69
N HIS A 121 -16.68 0.87 -7.18
CA HIS A 121 -17.06 -0.44 -7.66
C HIS A 121 -16.33 -0.72 -8.97
N MET A 122 -15.45 -1.71 -8.96
CA MET A 122 -14.96 -2.29 -10.20
C MET A 122 -15.97 -3.34 -10.66
N VAL A 123 -17.08 -2.86 -11.23
CA VAL A 123 -17.96 -3.75 -11.99
C VAL A 123 -17.33 -3.94 -13.38
N PRO A 124 -17.37 -5.14 -13.98
CA PRO A 124 -16.72 -5.45 -15.27
C PRO A 124 -17.03 -4.51 -16.44
N GLN A 125 -17.93 -3.56 -16.27
CA GLN A 125 -18.41 -2.68 -17.32
C GLN A 125 -18.10 -1.17 -17.12
N THR A 126 -17.48 -0.77 -15.98
CA THR A 126 -17.31 0.67 -15.72
C THR A 126 -15.86 1.15 -15.74
N LEU A 127 -14.91 0.40 -15.21
CA LEU A 127 -13.50 0.79 -15.24
C LEU A 127 -12.61 -0.42 -15.49
N PRO A 128 -11.73 -0.39 -16.48
CA PRO A 128 -10.80 -1.48 -16.77
C PRO A 128 -9.71 -1.62 -15.72
N PHE A 129 -9.36 -0.53 -15.07
CA PHE A 129 -8.40 -0.49 -13.96
C PHE A 129 -8.66 0.72 -13.05
N ALA A 130 -8.18 0.65 -11.82
CA ALA A 130 -8.21 1.74 -10.86
C ALA A 130 -6.99 1.69 -9.94
N THR A 131 -6.55 2.86 -9.47
CA THR A 131 -5.46 2.99 -8.51
C THR A 131 -5.85 3.96 -7.40
N MET A 132 -5.40 3.69 -6.17
CA MET A 132 -5.72 4.56 -5.03
C MET A 132 -4.55 4.58 -4.02
N GLY A 133 -4.59 5.56 -3.11
CA GLY A 133 -3.54 5.79 -2.13
C GLY A 133 -2.52 6.84 -2.57
N SER A 134 -1.50 7.07 -1.74
CA SER A 134 -0.47 8.10 -1.98
C SER A 134 0.41 7.81 -3.21
N GLY A 135 0.62 6.53 -3.55
CA GLY A 135 1.37 6.11 -4.75
C GLY A 135 0.52 5.91 -6.00
N SER A 136 -0.77 6.26 -5.95
CA SER A 136 -1.73 6.01 -7.04
C SER A 136 -1.34 6.61 -8.38
N LEU A 137 -0.73 7.80 -8.41
CA LEU A 137 -0.34 8.46 -9.66
C LEU A 137 0.76 7.71 -10.39
N ALA A 138 1.75 7.18 -9.64
CA ALA A 138 2.81 6.37 -10.21
C ALA A 138 2.26 5.04 -10.76
N ALA A 139 1.36 4.39 -10.03
CA ALA A 139 0.71 3.16 -10.48
C ALA A 139 -0.18 3.41 -11.70
N MET A 140 -0.92 4.53 -11.73
CA MET A 140 -1.78 4.90 -12.85
C MET A 140 -0.99 5.09 -14.15
N SER A 141 0.17 5.73 -14.08
CA SER A 141 1.03 5.93 -15.27
C SER A 141 1.44 4.61 -15.93
N VAL A 142 1.65 3.56 -15.14
CA VAL A 142 1.96 2.21 -15.64
C VAL A 142 0.74 1.62 -16.36
N PHE A 143 -0.44 1.72 -15.76
CA PHE A 143 -1.66 1.21 -16.39
C PHE A 143 -1.99 1.94 -17.69
N GLU A 144 -1.98 3.27 -17.69
CA GLU A 144 -2.25 4.07 -18.89
C GLU A 144 -1.29 3.76 -20.05
N SER A 145 -0.03 3.43 -19.74
CA SER A 145 0.97 3.13 -20.76
C SER A 145 0.95 1.68 -21.27
N LYS A 146 0.51 0.72 -20.46
CA LYS A 146 0.70 -0.71 -20.75
C LYS A 146 -0.59 -1.53 -20.75
N TYR A 147 -1.71 -0.98 -20.27
CA TYR A 147 -2.97 -1.73 -20.26
C TYR A 147 -3.44 -2.05 -21.68
N LYS A 148 -3.95 -3.25 -21.84
CA LYS A 148 -4.60 -3.72 -23.07
C LYS A 148 -5.86 -4.48 -22.68
N GLU A 149 -6.89 -4.37 -23.46
CA GLU A 149 -8.10 -5.17 -23.28
C GLU A 149 -7.81 -6.65 -23.55
N GLY A 150 -8.41 -7.55 -22.78
CA GLY A 150 -8.24 -9.00 -22.95
C GLY A 150 -6.91 -9.55 -22.43
N LEU A 151 -6.26 -8.90 -21.47
CA LEU A 151 -5.06 -9.42 -20.80
C LEU A 151 -5.30 -10.84 -20.27
N THR A 152 -4.29 -11.69 -20.39
CA THR A 152 -4.27 -12.99 -19.71
C THR A 152 -4.06 -12.82 -18.21
N ARG A 153 -4.29 -13.89 -17.44
CA ARG A 153 -4.05 -13.89 -15.99
C ARG A 153 -2.62 -13.50 -15.63
N GLU A 154 -1.66 -14.09 -16.31
CA GLU A 154 -0.23 -13.87 -16.07
C GLU A 154 0.19 -12.42 -16.41
N GLU A 155 -0.28 -11.91 -17.54
CA GLU A 155 -0.07 -10.51 -17.94
C GLU A 155 -0.71 -9.54 -16.94
N GLY A 156 -1.91 -9.86 -16.45
CA GLY A 156 -2.59 -9.06 -15.43
C GLY A 156 -1.81 -9.02 -14.11
N ILE A 157 -1.32 -10.15 -13.62
CA ILE A 157 -0.48 -10.23 -12.41
C ILE A 157 0.81 -9.43 -12.60
N GLN A 158 1.47 -9.60 -13.74
CA GLN A 158 2.70 -8.88 -14.04
C GLN A 158 2.48 -7.37 -14.08
N LEU A 159 1.44 -6.91 -14.75
CA LEU A 159 1.14 -5.49 -14.88
C LEU A 159 0.75 -4.85 -13.53
N VAL A 160 -0.03 -5.56 -12.71
CA VAL A 160 -0.36 -5.16 -11.33
C VAL A 160 0.91 -5.06 -10.48
N SER A 161 1.80 -6.05 -10.57
CA SER A 161 3.05 -6.04 -9.81
C SER A 161 3.95 -4.87 -10.23
N GLU A 162 4.04 -4.56 -11.52
CA GLU A 162 4.78 -3.39 -12.02
C GLU A 162 4.17 -2.07 -11.53
N ALA A 163 2.84 -1.95 -11.52
CA ALA A 163 2.16 -0.76 -11.03
C ALA A 163 2.40 -0.53 -9.53
N ILE A 164 2.34 -1.59 -8.71
CA ILE A 164 2.68 -1.49 -7.28
C ILE A 164 4.16 -1.16 -7.09
N CYS A 165 5.07 -1.76 -7.85
CA CYS A 165 6.49 -1.41 -7.82
C CYS A 165 6.74 0.06 -8.16
N ALA A 166 6.01 0.63 -9.14
CA ALA A 166 6.10 2.05 -9.44
C ALA A 166 5.70 2.91 -8.24
N GLY A 167 4.64 2.54 -7.51
CA GLY A 167 4.28 3.17 -6.25
C GLY A 167 5.37 3.04 -5.18
N ILE A 168 5.90 1.83 -4.96
CA ILE A 168 6.96 1.55 -3.99
C ILE A 168 8.21 2.40 -4.23
N PHE A 169 8.62 2.60 -5.49
CA PHE A 169 9.83 3.34 -5.82
C PHE A 169 9.65 4.86 -5.91
N ASN A 170 8.41 5.34 -6.08
CA ASN A 170 8.14 6.76 -6.28
C ASN A 170 7.36 7.42 -5.13
N ASP A 171 6.76 6.64 -4.22
CA ASP A 171 6.06 7.13 -3.04
C ASP A 171 6.78 6.70 -1.75
N LEU A 172 7.21 7.65 -0.95
CA LEU A 172 7.88 7.38 0.33
C LEU A 172 6.96 6.69 1.35
N GLY A 173 5.66 6.88 1.23
CA GLY A 173 4.68 6.23 2.09
C GLY A 173 4.46 4.75 1.75
N SER A 174 4.69 4.37 0.50
CA SER A 174 4.56 2.99 0.02
C SER A 174 5.90 2.26 0.05
N GLY A 175 5.87 0.94 0.19
CA GLY A 175 7.13 0.20 0.22
C GLY A 175 6.98 -1.27 0.56
N SER A 176 8.13 -1.89 0.79
CA SER A 176 8.32 -3.29 1.18
C SER A 176 7.98 -4.26 0.04
N ASN A 177 6.90 -5.02 0.14
CA ASN A 177 6.59 -6.13 -0.75
C ASN A 177 5.34 -5.85 -1.58
N VAL A 178 5.09 -6.70 -2.58
CA VAL A 178 3.90 -6.68 -3.42
C VAL A 178 3.00 -7.85 -3.06
N ASP A 179 1.79 -7.55 -2.65
CA ASP A 179 0.71 -8.52 -2.49
C ASP A 179 -0.21 -8.50 -3.70
N VAL A 180 -0.63 -9.67 -4.13
CA VAL A 180 -1.54 -9.84 -5.27
C VAL A 180 -2.68 -10.77 -4.91
N CYS A 181 -3.90 -10.39 -5.25
CA CYS A 181 -5.07 -11.24 -5.14
C CYS A 181 -5.75 -11.38 -6.50
N VAL A 182 -5.89 -12.62 -6.96
CA VAL A 182 -6.52 -12.94 -8.24
C VAL A 182 -7.89 -13.54 -7.97
N ILE A 183 -8.92 -12.91 -8.50
CA ILE A 183 -10.32 -13.32 -8.33
C ILE A 183 -10.88 -13.72 -9.69
N THR A 184 -11.21 -14.98 -9.84
CA THR A 184 -11.86 -15.55 -11.03
C THR A 184 -13.18 -16.18 -10.64
N LYS A 185 -13.99 -16.56 -11.62
CA LYS A 185 -15.26 -17.26 -11.38
C LYS A 185 -15.03 -18.57 -10.63
N GLY A 186 -15.39 -18.58 -9.34
CA GLY A 186 -15.33 -19.77 -8.48
C GLY A 186 -13.97 -20.07 -7.87
N LYS A 187 -12.92 -19.26 -8.12
CA LYS A 187 -11.59 -19.43 -7.52
C LYS A 187 -10.98 -18.08 -7.18
N THR A 188 -10.52 -17.97 -5.94
CA THR A 188 -9.71 -16.83 -5.50
C THR A 188 -8.34 -17.34 -5.06
N GLU A 189 -7.30 -16.60 -5.39
CA GLU A 189 -5.93 -16.92 -5.04
C GLU A 189 -5.26 -15.66 -4.49
N TYR A 190 -4.86 -15.72 -3.23
CA TYR A 190 -4.18 -14.62 -2.56
C TYR A 190 -2.70 -14.94 -2.40
N LEU A 191 -1.87 -14.18 -3.08
CA LEU A 191 -0.42 -14.32 -3.15
C LEU A 191 0.23 -13.25 -2.28
N ARG A 192 0.50 -13.59 -1.02
CA ARG A 192 1.25 -12.72 -0.10
C ARG A 192 2.72 -12.69 -0.49
N ASN A 193 3.29 -11.48 -0.45
CA ASN A 193 4.71 -11.25 -0.78
C ASN A 193 5.10 -11.87 -2.14
N HIS A 194 4.21 -11.71 -3.13
CA HIS A 194 4.42 -12.22 -4.48
C HIS A 194 5.73 -11.74 -5.09
N GLN A 195 6.10 -10.49 -4.82
CA GLN A 195 7.36 -9.91 -5.24
C GLN A 195 8.00 -9.10 -4.10
N LEU A 196 9.33 -9.22 -3.98
CA LEU A 196 10.16 -8.42 -3.08
C LEU A 196 11.02 -7.48 -3.93
N PRO A 197 10.55 -6.25 -4.25
CA PRO A 197 11.24 -5.35 -5.18
C PRO A 197 12.61 -4.89 -4.68
N ASN A 198 12.80 -4.89 -3.35
CA ASN A 198 14.00 -4.35 -2.69
C ASN A 198 14.58 -5.37 -1.70
N PRO A 199 15.08 -6.53 -2.17
CA PRO A 199 15.63 -7.54 -1.29
C PRO A 199 16.87 -7.03 -0.57
N THR A 200 17.05 -7.41 0.69
CA THR A 200 18.28 -7.15 1.43
C THR A 200 19.43 -7.92 0.79
N THR A 201 20.39 -7.21 0.22
CA THR A 201 21.52 -7.82 -0.51
C THR A 201 22.75 -8.05 0.36
N TYR A 202 22.78 -7.49 1.56
CA TYR A 202 23.88 -7.63 2.50
C TYR A 202 23.39 -8.11 3.86
N VAL A 203 24.03 -9.13 4.37
CA VAL A 203 23.87 -9.62 5.75
C VAL A 203 25.26 -9.73 6.36
N SER A 204 25.49 -9.11 7.52
CA SER A 204 26.77 -9.22 8.21
C SER A 204 27.02 -10.67 8.63
N SER A 205 28.18 -11.22 8.27
CA SER A 205 28.60 -12.57 8.65
C SER A 205 28.76 -12.76 10.17
N LYS A 206 28.96 -11.64 10.89
CA LYS A 206 29.08 -11.60 12.36
C LYS A 206 27.77 -11.25 13.08
N GLY A 207 26.67 -11.07 12.32
CA GLY A 207 25.42 -10.54 12.83
C GLY A 207 25.48 -9.04 13.10
N TYR A 208 24.49 -8.50 13.82
CA TYR A 208 24.34 -7.07 14.11
C TYR A 208 24.47 -6.77 15.61
N ASN A 209 25.21 -7.61 16.35
CA ASN A 209 25.51 -7.37 17.75
C ASN A 209 26.77 -6.52 17.84
N PHE A 210 26.61 -5.29 18.33
CA PHE A 210 27.70 -4.34 18.52
C PHE A 210 27.99 -4.16 19.99
N VAL A 211 29.28 -4.14 20.35
CA VAL A 211 29.70 -3.80 21.70
C VAL A 211 29.46 -2.28 21.90
N GLN A 212 29.00 -1.91 23.09
CA GLN A 212 28.73 -0.51 23.39
C GLN A 212 29.96 0.37 23.13
N GLY A 213 29.79 1.43 22.36
CA GLY A 213 30.86 2.35 21.99
C GLY A 213 31.71 1.91 20.78
N GLN A 214 31.38 0.81 20.12
CA GLN A 214 32.05 0.37 18.90
C GLN A 214 31.14 0.51 17.68
N THR A 215 31.74 0.94 16.59
CA THR A 215 31.08 0.97 15.27
C THR A 215 31.84 0.04 14.33
N GLU A 216 31.15 -0.95 13.79
CA GLU A 216 31.72 -1.86 12.80
C GLU A 216 31.47 -1.30 11.39
N VAL A 217 32.52 -1.30 10.55
CA VAL A 217 32.40 -0.95 9.13
C VAL A 217 31.81 -2.16 8.40
N LEU A 218 30.56 -2.04 7.94
CA LEU A 218 29.83 -3.12 7.27
C LEU A 218 30.24 -3.23 5.79
N SER A 219 30.58 -2.12 5.16
CA SER A 219 30.99 -2.08 3.76
C SER A 219 31.87 -0.86 3.48
N THR A 220 32.89 -1.03 2.64
CA THR A 220 33.74 0.06 2.17
C THR A 220 33.75 0.01 0.66
N LYS A 221 33.35 1.10 -0.01
CA LYS A 221 33.47 1.29 -1.45
C LYS A 221 34.38 2.49 -1.73
N ILE A 222 35.51 2.24 -2.35
CA ILE A 222 36.42 3.32 -2.78
C ILE A 222 36.13 3.63 -4.24
N THR A 223 35.71 4.87 -4.51
CA THR A 223 35.50 5.37 -5.87
C THR A 223 36.56 6.43 -6.14
N SER A 224 37.47 6.15 -7.08
CA SER A 224 38.48 7.13 -7.51
C SER A 224 37.81 8.22 -8.33
N LEU A 225 37.86 9.46 -7.84
CA LEU A 225 37.43 10.65 -8.58
C LEU A 225 38.59 11.09 -9.47
N LYS A 226 38.55 10.80 -10.78
CA LYS A 226 39.43 11.43 -11.75
C LYS A 226 38.88 12.83 -12.05
N MET A 227 39.54 13.86 -11.55
CA MET A 227 39.27 15.20 -12.02
C MET A 227 39.85 15.31 -13.46
N LYS A 228 38.99 15.41 -14.45
CA LYS A 228 39.41 15.94 -15.77
C LYS A 228 39.50 17.46 -15.62
N GLY A 229 40.63 17.95 -15.25
CA GLY A 229 40.99 19.34 -15.45
C GLY A 229 41.48 19.50 -16.90
N GLU A 230 40.67 20.02 -17.78
CA GLU A 230 41.15 20.67 -18.98
C GLU A 230 41.76 21.99 -18.54
N VAL A 231 43.10 22.04 -18.48
CA VAL A 231 43.82 23.29 -18.42
C VAL A 231 43.82 23.83 -19.85
N THR A 232 42.92 24.73 -20.15
CA THR A 232 43.05 25.62 -21.31
C THR A 232 44.22 26.57 -21.02
N ILE A 233 45.34 26.28 -21.60
CA ILE A 233 46.46 27.23 -21.68
C ILE A 233 45.96 28.33 -22.62
N GLY A 234 45.64 29.51 -22.05
CA GLY A 234 45.30 30.68 -22.83
C GLY A 234 46.56 31.12 -23.59
N ASP A 235 46.39 31.35 -24.90
CA ASP A 235 47.38 31.94 -25.75
C ASP A 235 47.87 33.26 -25.12
N ALA A 236 49.16 33.31 -24.83
CA ALA A 236 49.85 34.57 -24.52
C ALA A 236 49.88 35.38 -25.81
N MET A 237 49.19 36.51 -25.83
CA MET A 237 49.36 37.51 -26.87
C MET A 237 50.78 38.08 -26.75
N GLU A 238 51.57 37.87 -27.80
CA GLU A 238 52.75 38.63 -28.03
C GLU A 238 52.37 40.06 -28.40
N GLU A 239 53.00 41.02 -27.72
CA GLU A 239 53.47 42.30 -28.21
C GLU A 239 54.81 42.62 -27.56
#